data_6a6b953aace21dad0c71e081688cc3b7
#
_entry.id   6a6b953aace21dad0c71e081688cc3b7
#
_cell.length_a   1.000
_cell.length_b   1.000
_cell.length_c   1.000
_cell.angle_alpha   90.00
_cell.angle_beta   90.00
_cell.angle_gamma   90.00
#
_symmetry.space_group_name_H-M   'P 1'
#
loop_
_entity.id
_entity.type
_entity.pdbx_description
1 polymer ?
#
loop_
_entity_poly.entity_id
_entity_poly.type
_entity_poly.pdbx_seq_one_letter_code
_entity_poly.pdbx_strand_id
1 'polypeptide(L)'
;LAAARGADQTAAAAALKAADERLTAAYATLGLGPEGFVPHYTCPTCKDTGMVNGHPCSCVAEAARTLRRVRKLTKEEIDLTVRRVSRIVKIGMFMDRYPAEPEPELGGAPRDYMGKVLAYCQRYANSFTPESRGLMFIGSAGLGKTHMALAIADTVLNRGFDVLYTSSAALAAQLGREHFDRAAEDPWLDACKEADLLILDDLGTEYISQLTISVLYELINTRMLCHRPTIYTSNIVDSSIFEARYTEKVASRILGSCQIFKFFGTDQRLKRGGKR
;
A
#
# COMPACT_ATOMS: atom_id res chain seq x y z
N LEU A 1 -28.36 15.23 63.64
CA LEU A 1 -27.78 15.35 62.30
C LEU A 1 -27.35 14.02 61.68
N ALA A 2 -26.76 13.08 62.45
CA ALA A 2 -26.36 11.74 61.97
C ALA A 2 -27.56 10.85 61.66
N ALA A 3 -28.61 10.87 62.47
CA ALA A 3 -29.86 10.10 62.23
C ALA A 3 -30.63 10.56 60.99
N ALA A 4 -30.65 11.87 60.69
CA ALA A 4 -31.29 12.43 59.53
C ALA A 4 -30.55 12.03 58.22
N ARG A 5 -29.20 11.95 58.27
CA ARG A 5 -28.40 11.47 57.12
C ARG A 5 -28.61 9.97 56.86
N GLY A 6 -28.77 9.16 57.90
CA GLY A 6 -29.02 7.73 57.74
C GLY A 6 -30.44 7.43 57.16
N ALA A 7 -31.46 8.19 57.52
CA ALA A 7 -32.81 8.07 56.97
C ALA A 7 -32.89 8.50 55.51
N ASP A 8 -32.10 9.52 55.14
CA ASP A 8 -32.02 9.99 53.76
C ASP A 8 -31.27 8.98 52.87
N GLN A 9 -30.26 8.34 53.38
CA GLN A 9 -29.54 7.27 52.66
C GLN A 9 -30.36 6.00 52.46
N THR A 10 -31.16 5.63 53.42
CA THR A 10 -32.06 4.48 53.29
C THR A 10 -33.22 4.73 52.31
N ALA A 11 -33.76 5.95 52.30
CA ALA A 11 -34.76 6.35 51.34
C ALA A 11 -34.19 6.40 49.91
N ALA A 12 -32.99 6.93 49.75
CA ALA A 12 -32.28 6.97 48.47
C ALA A 12 -31.93 5.56 47.94
N ALA A 13 -31.50 4.64 48.83
CA ALA A 13 -31.21 3.26 48.46
C ALA A 13 -32.49 2.50 48.05
N ALA A 14 -33.64 2.74 48.75
CA ALA A 14 -34.92 2.16 48.38
C ALA A 14 -35.41 2.70 47.01
N ALA A 15 -35.24 4.00 46.75
CA ALA A 15 -35.62 4.61 45.49
C ALA A 15 -34.74 4.08 44.31
N LEU A 16 -33.45 3.88 44.55
CA LEU A 16 -32.54 3.28 43.57
C LEU A 16 -32.94 1.84 43.23
N LYS A 17 -33.26 1.02 44.26
CA LYS A 17 -33.71 -0.36 44.06
C LYS A 17 -35.03 -0.42 43.29
N ALA A 18 -35.97 0.44 43.60
CA ALA A 18 -37.24 0.52 42.87
C ALA A 18 -37.05 0.97 41.42
N ALA A 19 -36.09 1.86 41.15
CA ALA A 19 -35.74 2.26 39.80
C ALA A 19 -35.10 1.11 39.02
N ASP A 20 -34.22 0.35 39.62
CA ASP A 20 -33.56 -0.83 39.03
C ASP A 20 -34.57 -1.94 38.70
N GLU A 21 -35.54 -2.21 39.60
CA GLU A 21 -36.63 -3.17 39.35
C GLU A 21 -37.50 -2.74 38.19
N ARG A 22 -37.84 -1.45 38.10
CA ARG A 22 -38.61 -0.89 36.98
C ARG A 22 -37.82 -0.95 35.65
N LEU A 23 -36.53 -0.71 35.69
CA LEU A 23 -35.66 -0.82 34.53
C LEU A 23 -35.58 -2.26 34.04
N THR A 24 -35.39 -3.21 34.96
CA THR A 24 -35.35 -4.65 34.65
C THR A 24 -36.66 -5.14 34.06
N ALA A 25 -37.82 -4.69 34.61
CA ALA A 25 -39.14 -5.00 34.05
C ALA A 25 -39.34 -4.41 32.64
N ALA A 26 -38.84 -3.19 32.40
CA ALA A 26 -38.84 -2.57 31.07
C ALA A 26 -37.99 -3.34 30.06
N TYR A 27 -36.80 -3.82 30.45
CA TYR A 27 -35.98 -4.68 29.59
C TYR A 27 -36.72 -5.99 29.26
N ALA A 28 -37.34 -6.63 30.21
CA ALA A 28 -38.09 -7.85 29.97
C ALA A 28 -39.26 -7.65 28.97
N THR A 29 -39.94 -6.52 29.01
CA THR A 29 -41.02 -6.21 28.04
C THR A 29 -40.47 -6.00 26.62
N LEU A 30 -39.19 -5.63 26.47
CA LEU A 30 -38.49 -5.49 25.20
C LEU A 30 -37.79 -6.78 24.74
N GLY A 31 -37.94 -7.89 25.51
CA GLY A 31 -37.27 -9.15 25.22
C GLY A 31 -35.75 -9.12 25.48
N LEU A 32 -35.29 -8.17 26.28
CA LEU A 32 -33.89 -8.02 26.67
C LEU A 32 -33.63 -8.75 27.99
N GLY A 33 -32.41 -9.30 28.14
CA GLY A 33 -31.99 -9.92 29.40
C GLY A 33 -31.81 -8.90 30.53
N PRO A 34 -31.53 -9.37 31.78
CA PRO A 34 -31.37 -8.51 32.97
C PRO A 34 -30.20 -7.51 32.82
N GLU A 35 -29.29 -7.78 31.90
CA GLU A 35 -28.14 -6.93 31.56
C GLU A 35 -28.55 -5.71 30.69
N GLY A 36 -29.78 -5.68 30.19
CA GLY A 36 -30.34 -4.58 29.40
C GLY A 36 -29.62 -4.38 28.06
N PHE A 37 -29.43 -3.15 27.72
CA PHE A 37 -28.65 -2.77 26.53
C PHE A 37 -27.16 -2.90 26.83
N VAL A 38 -26.53 -4.02 26.43
CA VAL A 38 -25.08 -4.12 26.38
C VAL A 38 -24.64 -3.55 25.03
N PRO A 39 -23.90 -2.43 24.99
CA PRO A 39 -23.42 -1.89 23.73
C PRO A 39 -22.46 -2.88 23.07
N HIS A 40 -22.79 -3.31 21.85
CA HIS A 40 -21.85 -4.08 21.02
C HIS A 40 -20.98 -3.10 20.24
N TYR A 41 -19.72 -3.04 20.59
CA TYR A 41 -18.75 -2.20 19.90
C TYR A 41 -18.08 -2.97 18.76
N THR A 42 -18.03 -2.37 17.59
CA THR A 42 -17.26 -2.89 16.44
C THR A 42 -15.75 -2.88 16.75
N CYS A 43 -15.31 -1.84 17.45
CA CYS A 43 -13.93 -1.75 17.94
C CYS A 43 -13.90 -1.83 19.48
N PRO A 44 -13.41 -2.92 20.07
CA PRO A 44 -13.34 -3.06 21.52
C PRO A 44 -12.35 -2.09 22.17
N THR A 45 -11.36 -1.59 21.41
CA THR A 45 -10.29 -0.71 21.93
C THR A 45 -10.80 0.71 22.18
N CYS A 46 -11.48 1.32 21.22
CA CYS A 46 -12.01 2.68 21.36
C CYS A 46 -13.50 2.73 21.64
N LYS A 47 -14.18 1.60 21.70
CA LYS A 47 -15.65 1.51 21.88
C LYS A 47 -16.40 2.41 20.87
N ASP A 48 -16.00 2.33 19.60
CA ASP A 48 -16.51 3.05 18.43
C ASP A 48 -16.39 4.58 18.50
N THR A 49 -15.65 5.13 19.47
CA THR A 49 -15.37 6.58 19.54
C THR A 49 -14.34 7.04 18.54
N GLY A 50 -13.58 6.13 17.94
CA GLY A 50 -12.48 6.43 17.02
C GLY A 50 -11.22 6.98 17.69
N MET A 51 -11.23 7.20 19.01
CA MET A 51 -10.13 7.84 19.76
C MET A 51 -9.73 6.99 20.98
N VAL A 52 -8.42 6.97 21.27
CA VAL A 52 -7.85 6.34 22.49
C VAL A 52 -6.83 7.30 23.06
N ASN A 53 -7.00 7.74 24.29
CA ASN A 53 -6.10 8.65 24.99
C ASN A 53 -5.77 9.94 24.17
N GLY A 54 -6.74 10.49 23.46
CA GLY A 54 -6.56 11.70 22.64
C GLY A 54 -5.90 11.46 21.26
N HIS A 55 -5.60 10.22 20.91
CA HIS A 55 -5.05 9.84 19.62
C HIS A 55 -6.06 9.02 18.79
N PRO A 56 -6.04 9.10 17.45
CA PRO A 56 -6.88 8.26 16.60
C PRO A 56 -6.63 6.78 16.86
N CYS A 57 -7.71 6.01 17.02
CA CYS A 57 -7.64 4.56 17.17
C CYS A 57 -7.22 3.89 15.84
N SER A 58 -6.53 2.77 15.93
CA SER A 58 -6.15 1.97 14.74
C SER A 58 -7.35 1.58 13.86
N CYS A 59 -8.54 1.38 14.45
CA CYS A 59 -9.76 1.08 13.71
C CYS A 59 -10.18 2.20 12.74
N VAL A 60 -9.87 3.47 13.05
CA VAL A 60 -10.14 4.61 12.15
C VAL A 60 -9.25 4.53 10.91
N ALA A 61 -7.96 4.22 11.11
CA ALA A 61 -7.04 4.04 10.00
C ALA A 61 -7.44 2.83 9.12
N GLU A 62 -7.89 1.74 9.74
CA GLU A 62 -8.37 0.54 9.04
C GLU A 62 -9.68 0.79 8.29
N ALA A 63 -10.64 1.49 8.89
CA ALA A 63 -11.87 1.90 8.22
C ALA A 63 -11.58 2.84 7.03
N ALA A 64 -10.67 3.80 7.22
CA ALA A 64 -10.24 4.70 6.14
C ALA A 64 -9.55 3.93 5.00
N ARG A 65 -8.70 2.93 5.30
CA ARG A 65 -8.09 2.04 4.30
C ARG A 65 -9.16 1.24 3.55
N THR A 66 -10.15 0.69 4.24
CA THR A 66 -11.24 -0.06 3.64
C THR A 66 -12.07 0.82 2.71
N LEU A 67 -12.41 2.04 3.13
CA LEU A 67 -13.14 3.00 2.30
C LEU A 67 -12.33 3.46 1.08
N ARG A 68 -11.03 3.70 1.22
CA ARG A 68 -10.14 4.00 0.10
C ARG A 68 -10.03 2.82 -0.85
N ARG A 69 -9.94 1.60 -0.32
CA ARG A 69 -9.93 0.36 -1.11
C ARG A 69 -11.21 0.19 -1.92
N VAL A 70 -12.38 0.46 -1.35
CA VAL A 70 -13.68 0.44 -2.04
C VAL A 70 -13.74 1.54 -3.12
N ARG A 71 -13.28 2.76 -2.84
CA ARG A 71 -13.20 3.85 -3.83
C ARG A 71 -12.26 3.53 -4.99
N LYS A 72 -11.16 2.82 -4.75
CA LYS A 72 -10.20 2.41 -5.79
C LYS A 72 -10.65 1.17 -6.56
N LEU A 73 -11.47 0.31 -5.97
CA LEU A 73 -12.11 -0.82 -6.64
C LEU A 73 -13.07 -0.39 -7.76
N THR A 74 -13.60 0.82 -7.71
CA THR A 74 -14.43 1.38 -8.79
C THR A 74 -13.62 1.88 -9.99
N LYS A 75 -12.30 2.04 -9.89
CA LYS A 75 -11.37 2.22 -11.02
C LYS A 75 -10.81 0.84 -11.42
N GLU A 76 -11.68 0.05 -12.03
CA GLU A 76 -11.55 -1.41 -12.26
C GLU A 76 -10.27 -1.86 -12.97
N GLU A 77 -9.65 -1.03 -13.80
CA GLU A 77 -8.54 -1.47 -14.65
C GLU A 77 -7.24 -1.72 -13.87
N ILE A 78 -6.92 -0.91 -12.85
CA ILE A 78 -5.65 -0.98 -12.11
C ILE A 78 -5.69 -2.16 -11.14
N ASP A 79 -6.78 -2.33 -10.41
CA ASP A 79 -6.95 -3.40 -9.44
C ASP A 79 -7.08 -4.78 -10.12
N LEU A 80 -7.74 -4.83 -11.28
CA LEU A 80 -7.80 -6.03 -12.12
C LEU A 80 -6.43 -6.46 -12.64
N THR A 81 -5.53 -5.52 -12.95
CA THR A 81 -4.17 -5.84 -13.42
C THR A 81 -3.35 -6.47 -12.31
N VAL A 82 -3.35 -5.89 -11.11
CA VAL A 82 -2.66 -6.45 -9.94
C VAL A 82 -3.24 -7.83 -9.60
N ARG A 83 -4.56 -7.98 -9.50
CA ARG A 83 -5.21 -9.26 -9.17
C ARG A 83 -5.06 -10.33 -10.24
N ARG A 84 -5.05 -9.96 -11.53
CA ARG A 84 -4.82 -10.91 -12.62
C ARG A 84 -3.40 -11.42 -12.64
N VAL A 85 -2.44 -10.54 -12.44
CA VAL A 85 -1.02 -10.92 -12.43
C VAL A 85 -0.69 -11.72 -11.18
N SER A 86 -1.18 -11.36 -10.01
CA SER A 86 -0.94 -12.09 -8.76
C SER A 86 -1.52 -13.52 -8.77
N ARG A 87 -2.67 -13.74 -9.42
CA ARG A 87 -3.22 -15.10 -9.61
C ARG A 87 -2.37 -15.99 -10.51
N ILE A 88 -1.62 -15.42 -11.43
CA ILE A 88 -0.80 -16.14 -12.41
C ILE A 88 0.57 -16.51 -11.82
N VAL A 89 1.00 -15.86 -10.74
CA VAL A 89 2.38 -15.91 -10.32
C VAL A 89 2.55 -16.25 -8.84
N LYS A 90 2.93 -17.51 -8.61
CA LYS A 90 3.56 -17.89 -7.34
C LYS A 90 5.05 -17.52 -7.41
N ILE A 91 5.52 -16.72 -6.46
CA ILE A 91 6.91 -16.21 -6.39
C ILE A 91 7.95 -17.31 -6.53
N GLY A 92 7.66 -18.56 -6.09
CA GLY A 92 8.58 -19.68 -6.16
C GLY A 92 8.89 -20.23 -7.57
N MET A 93 8.03 -19.97 -8.57
CA MET A 93 8.24 -20.48 -9.95
C MET A 93 9.30 -19.71 -10.76
N PHE A 94 9.93 -18.71 -10.14
CA PHE A 94 10.78 -17.76 -10.85
C PHE A 94 12.23 -18.15 -10.93
N MET A 95 12.71 -18.90 -9.93
CA MET A 95 14.13 -19.10 -9.73
C MET A 95 14.80 -19.99 -10.79
N ASP A 96 14.07 -20.97 -11.33
CA ASP A 96 14.58 -21.85 -12.38
C ASP A 96 14.85 -21.15 -13.71
N ARG A 97 14.40 -19.90 -13.85
CA ARG A 97 14.55 -19.11 -15.07
C ARG A 97 15.88 -18.36 -15.14
N TYR A 98 16.55 -18.17 -14.02
CA TYR A 98 17.84 -17.50 -13.99
C TYR A 98 18.96 -18.50 -14.27
N PRO A 99 20.01 -18.08 -15.04
CA PRO A 99 21.18 -18.92 -15.27
C PRO A 99 21.86 -19.35 -13.98
N ALA A 100 22.29 -20.62 -13.93
CA ALA A 100 23.06 -21.15 -12.82
C ALA A 100 24.57 -20.96 -13.01
N GLU A 101 24.99 -20.61 -14.25
CA GLU A 101 26.39 -20.37 -14.59
C GLU A 101 26.83 -18.98 -14.09
N PRO A 102 28.05 -18.84 -13.58
CA PRO A 102 28.57 -17.56 -13.13
C PRO A 102 28.64 -16.53 -14.26
N GLU A 103 28.24 -15.28 -13.97
CA GLU A 103 28.45 -14.14 -14.84
C GLU A 103 29.62 -13.29 -14.31
N PRO A 104 30.58 -12.88 -15.18
CA PRO A 104 31.78 -12.13 -14.77
C PRO A 104 31.46 -10.83 -14.04
N GLU A 105 30.43 -10.08 -14.50
CA GLU A 105 30.02 -8.80 -13.90
C GLU A 105 29.41 -8.95 -12.50
N LEU A 106 28.86 -10.12 -12.20
CA LEU A 106 28.17 -10.39 -10.95
C LEU A 106 29.09 -11.05 -9.90
N GLY A 107 30.21 -11.62 -10.32
CA GLY A 107 31.08 -12.42 -9.45
C GLY A 107 30.44 -13.70 -8.91
N GLY A 108 29.33 -14.16 -9.53
CA GLY A 108 28.57 -15.32 -9.13
C GLY A 108 27.43 -15.65 -10.11
N ALA A 109 26.64 -16.67 -9.79
CA ALA A 109 25.53 -17.07 -10.63
C ALA A 109 24.33 -16.10 -10.48
N PRO A 110 23.69 -15.65 -11.57
CA PRO A 110 22.48 -14.85 -11.51
C PRO A 110 21.37 -15.46 -10.66
N ARG A 111 21.23 -16.79 -10.67
CA ARG A 111 20.27 -17.52 -9.85
C ARG A 111 20.50 -17.30 -8.36
N ASP A 112 21.72 -17.36 -7.88
CA ASP A 112 22.05 -17.19 -6.47
C ASP A 112 21.82 -15.76 -6.01
N TYR A 113 22.21 -14.80 -6.84
CA TYR A 113 21.95 -13.40 -6.57
C TYR A 113 20.44 -13.11 -6.54
N MET A 114 19.69 -13.55 -7.55
CA MET A 114 18.25 -13.35 -7.60
C MET A 114 17.51 -14.10 -6.49
N GLY A 115 18.08 -15.22 -5.98
CA GLY A 115 17.58 -15.87 -4.77
C GLY A 115 17.65 -14.98 -3.54
N LYS A 116 18.76 -14.26 -3.38
CA LYS A 116 18.91 -13.27 -2.29
C LYS A 116 17.95 -12.10 -2.46
N VAL A 117 17.77 -11.59 -3.69
CA VAL A 117 16.78 -10.54 -4.01
C VAL A 117 15.37 -11.02 -3.68
N LEU A 118 14.99 -12.22 -4.10
CA LEU A 118 13.70 -12.82 -3.79
C LEU A 118 13.46 -12.91 -2.29
N ALA A 119 14.42 -13.46 -1.54
CA ALA A 119 14.32 -13.58 -0.08
C ALA A 119 14.20 -12.21 0.60
N TYR A 120 14.88 -11.18 0.09
CA TYR A 120 14.71 -9.80 0.57
C TYR A 120 13.29 -9.29 0.29
N CYS A 121 12.80 -9.43 -0.94
CA CYS A 121 11.46 -8.97 -1.34
C CYS A 121 10.34 -9.69 -0.57
N GLN A 122 10.50 -10.97 -0.27
CA GLN A 122 9.56 -11.73 0.57
C GLN A 122 9.53 -11.18 2.00
N ARG A 123 10.70 -10.95 2.62
CA ARG A 123 10.76 -10.33 3.94
C ARG A 123 10.16 -8.93 3.92
N TYR A 124 10.53 -8.12 2.94
CA TYR A 124 9.98 -6.78 2.75
C TYR A 124 8.45 -6.77 2.71
N ALA A 125 7.84 -7.62 1.86
CA ALA A 125 6.40 -7.69 1.72
C ALA A 125 5.71 -8.17 3.00
N ASN A 126 6.30 -9.16 3.69
CA ASN A 126 5.75 -9.72 4.92
C ASN A 126 5.90 -8.77 6.14
N SER A 127 6.92 -7.92 6.17
CA SER A 127 7.14 -6.94 7.24
C SER A 127 6.81 -5.51 6.82
N PHE A 128 6.16 -5.31 5.69
CA PHE A 128 5.83 -3.99 5.13
C PHE A 128 5.09 -3.12 6.15
N THR A 129 5.51 -1.88 6.24
CA THR A 129 4.81 -0.77 6.91
C THR A 129 4.81 0.46 6.00
N PRO A 130 3.95 1.46 6.23
CA PRO A 130 3.98 2.70 5.45
C PRO A 130 5.32 3.44 5.50
N GLU A 131 6.15 3.19 6.52
CA GLU A 131 7.49 3.78 6.69
C GLU A 131 8.61 2.91 6.07
N SER A 132 8.26 1.81 5.41
CA SER A 132 9.24 0.95 4.72
C SER A 132 10.01 1.73 3.67
N ARG A 133 11.28 1.38 3.44
CA ARG A 133 12.09 2.02 2.40
C ARG A 133 11.54 1.69 1.00
N GLY A 134 11.60 2.63 0.06
CA GLY A 134 11.28 2.37 -1.35
C GLY A 134 12.21 1.33 -1.99
N LEU A 135 11.78 0.72 -3.08
CA LEU A 135 12.56 -0.23 -3.86
C LEU A 135 12.70 0.25 -5.30
N MET A 136 13.84 -0.04 -5.93
CA MET A 136 14.04 0.18 -7.36
C MET A 136 14.60 -1.06 -8.02
N PHE A 137 13.88 -1.57 -9.03
CA PHE A 137 14.28 -2.72 -9.83
C PHE A 137 14.75 -2.24 -11.20
N ILE A 138 16.02 -2.42 -11.50
CA ILE A 138 16.63 -2.05 -12.78
C ILE A 138 17.13 -3.28 -13.53
N GLY A 139 17.19 -3.20 -14.85
CA GLY A 139 17.70 -4.30 -15.68
C GLY A 139 16.96 -4.37 -17.01
N SER A 140 17.46 -5.17 -17.95
CA SER A 140 16.89 -5.35 -19.28
C SER A 140 15.43 -5.80 -19.25
N ALA A 141 14.74 -5.71 -20.40
CA ALA A 141 13.37 -6.17 -20.52
C ALA A 141 13.26 -7.69 -20.28
N GLY A 142 12.09 -8.14 -19.81
CA GLY A 142 11.79 -9.57 -19.65
C GLY A 142 12.45 -10.27 -18.46
N LEU A 143 13.18 -9.57 -17.59
CA LEU A 143 13.88 -10.15 -16.43
C LEU A 143 12.99 -10.32 -15.19
N GLY A 144 11.74 -9.86 -15.22
CA GLY A 144 10.76 -10.08 -14.14
C GLY A 144 10.65 -8.97 -13.11
N LYS A 145 11.13 -7.76 -13.40
CA LYS A 145 11.01 -6.58 -12.51
C LYS A 145 9.56 -6.28 -12.12
N THR A 146 8.71 -6.03 -13.10
CA THR A 146 7.27 -5.82 -12.91
C THR A 146 6.61 -6.97 -12.14
N HIS A 147 7.03 -8.21 -12.45
CA HIS A 147 6.53 -9.38 -11.78
C HIS A 147 6.84 -9.39 -10.28
N MET A 148 8.08 -9.07 -9.91
CA MET A 148 8.49 -8.96 -8.50
C MET A 148 7.73 -7.84 -7.78
N ALA A 149 7.58 -6.67 -8.43
CA ALA A 149 6.81 -5.55 -7.89
C ALA A 149 5.35 -5.94 -7.60
N LEU A 150 4.69 -6.62 -8.56
CA LEU A 150 3.31 -7.07 -8.40
C LEU A 150 3.15 -8.20 -7.37
N ALA A 151 4.15 -9.06 -7.20
CA ALA A 151 4.13 -10.08 -6.17
C ALA A 151 4.25 -9.49 -4.75
N ILE A 152 5.05 -8.43 -4.59
CA ILE A 152 5.08 -7.64 -3.36
C ILE A 152 3.73 -6.98 -3.13
N ALA A 153 3.14 -6.34 -4.17
CA ALA A 153 1.84 -5.71 -4.11
C ALA A 153 0.74 -6.66 -3.60
N ASP A 154 0.69 -7.88 -4.14
CA ASP A 154 -0.29 -8.89 -3.72
C ASP A 154 -0.17 -9.21 -2.23
N THR A 155 1.05 -9.44 -1.75
CA THR A 155 1.29 -9.72 -0.33
C THR A 155 0.91 -8.54 0.56
N VAL A 156 1.28 -7.31 0.17
CA VAL A 156 0.98 -6.08 0.91
C VAL A 156 -0.52 -5.79 0.93
N LEU A 157 -1.22 -5.99 -0.21
CA LEU A 157 -2.69 -5.90 -0.30
C LEU A 157 -3.38 -6.89 0.64
N ASN A 158 -2.92 -8.15 0.66
CA ASN A 158 -3.50 -9.19 1.50
C ASN A 158 -3.30 -8.91 3.01
N ARG A 159 -2.31 -8.09 3.35
CA ARG A 159 -2.10 -7.59 4.72
C ARG A 159 -2.97 -6.36 5.06
N GLY A 160 -3.81 -5.90 4.14
CA GLY A 160 -4.78 -4.81 4.37
C GLY A 160 -4.26 -3.41 4.05
N PHE A 161 -3.05 -3.27 3.50
CA PHE A 161 -2.53 -1.98 3.08
C PHE A 161 -3.08 -1.56 1.71
N ASP A 162 -3.10 -0.25 1.48
CA ASP A 162 -3.53 0.32 0.22
C ASP A 162 -2.38 0.35 -0.79
N VAL A 163 -2.56 -0.35 -1.92
CA VAL A 163 -1.55 -0.41 -2.99
C VAL A 163 -2.12 0.12 -4.28
N LEU A 164 -1.39 1.05 -4.91
CA LEU A 164 -1.72 1.55 -6.24
C LEU A 164 -0.61 1.17 -7.22
N TYR A 165 -1.00 0.61 -8.36
CA TYR A 165 -0.10 0.30 -9.48
C TYR A 165 -0.42 1.19 -10.67
N THR A 166 0.61 1.79 -11.26
CA THR A 166 0.51 2.49 -12.53
C THR A 166 1.82 2.38 -13.30
N SER A 167 1.77 2.46 -14.62
CA SER A 167 2.98 2.64 -15.43
C SER A 167 3.30 4.12 -15.59
N SER A 168 4.60 4.44 -15.79
CA SER A 168 5.02 5.81 -16.06
C SER A 168 4.37 6.39 -17.32
N ALA A 169 4.14 5.57 -18.35
CA ALA A 169 3.44 5.97 -19.56
C ALA A 169 1.96 6.29 -19.29
N ALA A 170 1.28 5.48 -18.45
CA ALA A 170 -0.12 5.74 -18.07
C ALA A 170 -0.24 7.01 -17.23
N LEU A 171 0.70 7.25 -16.31
CA LEU A 171 0.80 8.48 -15.54
C LEU A 171 0.94 9.69 -16.46
N ALA A 172 1.89 9.66 -17.40
CA ALA A 172 2.11 10.75 -18.35
C ALA A 172 0.90 11.01 -19.26
N ALA A 173 0.22 9.94 -19.71
CA ALA A 173 -0.97 10.06 -20.55
C ALA A 173 -2.17 10.65 -19.81
N GLN A 174 -2.33 10.33 -18.53
CA GLN A 174 -3.39 10.91 -17.69
C GLN A 174 -3.19 12.42 -17.53
N LEU A 175 -1.97 12.84 -17.22
CA LEU A 175 -1.60 14.25 -17.09
C LEU A 175 -1.84 15.06 -18.38
N GLY A 176 -1.61 14.45 -19.54
CA GLY A 176 -1.88 15.09 -20.83
C GLY A 176 -3.36 15.36 -21.07
N ARG A 177 -4.26 14.54 -20.54
CA ARG A 177 -5.72 14.72 -20.68
C ARG A 177 -6.26 15.82 -19.77
N GLU A 178 -5.78 15.88 -18.55
CA GLU A 178 -6.28 16.81 -17.50
C GLU A 178 -5.76 18.24 -17.66
N HIS A 179 -4.65 18.43 -18.37
CA HIS A 179 -4.14 19.78 -18.66
C HIS A 179 -5.10 20.61 -19.55
N PHE A 180 -6.04 19.97 -20.23
CA PHE A 180 -7.11 20.63 -20.99
C PHE A 180 -8.31 21.01 -20.12
N ASP A 181 -8.50 20.41 -18.94
CA ASP A 181 -9.59 20.66 -18.02
C ASP A 181 -9.08 21.40 -16.78
N ARG A 182 -8.96 22.74 -16.90
CA ARG A 182 -8.28 23.64 -15.96
C ARG A 182 -8.91 23.78 -14.56
N ALA A 183 -9.89 22.98 -14.15
CA ALA A 183 -10.71 23.30 -12.98
C ALA A 183 -10.84 22.20 -11.91
N ALA A 184 -10.24 21.01 -12.05
CA ALA A 184 -10.46 19.94 -11.09
C ALA A 184 -9.16 19.49 -10.42
N GLU A 185 -9.20 19.37 -9.09
CA GLU A 185 -8.28 18.54 -8.31
C GLU A 185 -8.19 17.17 -8.99
N ASP A 186 -6.97 16.64 -9.21
CA ASP A 186 -6.75 15.33 -9.81
C ASP A 186 -6.88 14.21 -8.77
N PRO A 187 -8.08 13.59 -8.63
CA PRO A 187 -8.29 12.55 -7.62
C PRO A 187 -7.38 11.34 -7.81
N TRP A 188 -6.86 11.15 -9.05
CA TRP A 188 -5.98 10.04 -9.35
C TRP A 188 -4.53 10.32 -8.93
N LEU A 189 -4.02 11.53 -9.19
CA LEU A 189 -2.71 11.95 -8.70
C LEU A 189 -2.67 11.97 -7.17
N ASP A 190 -3.74 12.45 -6.53
CA ASP A 190 -3.86 12.42 -5.08
C ASP A 190 -3.91 10.98 -4.56
N ALA A 191 -4.61 10.08 -5.25
CA ALA A 191 -4.56 8.66 -4.92
C ALA A 191 -3.14 8.08 -5.04
N CYS A 192 -2.35 8.52 -6.04
CA CYS A 192 -0.94 8.14 -6.17
C CYS A 192 -0.09 8.69 -5.01
N LYS A 193 -0.36 9.93 -4.56
CA LYS A 193 0.32 10.54 -3.41
C LYS A 193 -0.02 9.84 -2.10
N GLU A 194 -1.26 9.39 -1.94
CA GLU A 194 -1.81 8.90 -0.68
C GLU A 194 -1.68 7.39 -0.46
N ALA A 195 -1.54 6.56 -1.48
CA ALA A 195 -1.43 5.11 -1.33
C ALA A 195 -0.33 4.70 -0.33
N ASP A 196 -0.56 3.71 0.51
CA ASP A 196 0.44 3.17 1.44
C ASP A 196 1.67 2.66 0.66
N LEU A 197 1.45 1.99 -0.48
CA LEU A 197 2.48 1.59 -1.42
C LEU A 197 2.10 2.02 -2.84
N LEU A 198 2.97 2.75 -3.51
CA LEU A 198 2.85 3.03 -4.94
C LEU A 198 3.82 2.14 -5.72
N ILE A 199 3.36 1.57 -6.84
CA ILE A 199 4.21 0.95 -7.84
C ILE A 199 4.17 1.81 -9.09
N LEU A 200 5.33 2.37 -9.44
CA LEU A 200 5.53 3.13 -10.67
C LEU A 200 6.38 2.32 -11.63
N ASP A 201 5.70 1.64 -12.56
CA ASP A 201 6.28 0.63 -13.43
C ASP A 201 6.80 1.23 -14.74
N ASP A 202 7.86 0.61 -15.30
CA ASP A 202 8.47 0.91 -16.59
C ASP A 202 8.92 2.37 -16.75
N LEU A 203 9.56 2.96 -15.71
CA LEU A 203 10.24 4.26 -15.85
C LEU A 203 11.22 4.23 -17.02
N GLY A 204 11.10 5.20 -17.90
CA GLY A 204 11.88 5.31 -19.14
C GLY A 204 11.08 5.10 -20.42
N THR A 205 9.82 4.68 -20.32
CA THR A 205 8.95 4.44 -21.50
C THR A 205 8.01 5.59 -21.80
N GLU A 206 7.79 6.48 -20.84
CA GLU A 206 6.91 7.65 -20.99
C GLU A 206 7.50 8.71 -21.91
N TYR A 207 6.62 9.52 -22.50
CA TYR A 207 7.03 10.74 -23.16
C TYR A 207 7.44 11.81 -22.13
N ILE A 208 8.67 12.28 -22.23
CA ILE A 208 9.21 13.31 -21.33
C ILE A 208 8.85 14.70 -21.85
N SER A 209 8.10 15.43 -21.05
CA SER A 209 7.82 16.86 -21.20
C SER A 209 8.16 17.58 -19.90
N GLN A 210 8.22 18.90 -19.92
CA GLN A 210 8.41 19.67 -18.69
C GLN A 210 7.30 19.41 -17.66
N LEU A 211 6.06 19.24 -18.13
CA LEU A 211 4.93 18.88 -17.28
C LEU A 211 5.14 17.51 -16.63
N THR A 212 5.51 16.49 -17.42
CA THR A 212 5.78 15.14 -16.91
C THR A 212 6.85 15.16 -15.82
N ILE A 213 7.95 15.88 -16.03
CA ILE A 213 9.03 16.02 -15.04
C ILE A 213 8.55 16.73 -13.78
N SER A 214 7.77 17.80 -13.92
CA SER A 214 7.25 18.56 -12.76
C SER A 214 6.34 17.72 -11.91
N VAL A 215 5.43 16.96 -12.51
CA VAL A 215 4.48 16.12 -11.77
C VAL A 215 5.18 14.90 -11.17
N LEU A 216 6.12 14.27 -11.88
CA LEU A 216 6.95 13.20 -11.30
C LEU A 216 7.72 13.73 -10.08
N TYR A 217 8.31 14.90 -10.18
CA TYR A 217 9.01 15.53 -9.07
C TYR A 217 8.08 15.76 -7.88
N GLU A 218 6.91 16.35 -8.11
CA GLU A 218 5.92 16.61 -7.06
C GLU A 218 5.45 15.31 -6.39
N LEU A 219 5.08 14.32 -7.18
CA LEU A 219 4.62 13.01 -6.68
C LEU A 219 5.70 12.35 -5.81
N ILE A 220 6.92 12.24 -6.32
CA ILE A 220 8.03 11.58 -5.64
C ILE A 220 8.40 12.36 -4.36
N ASN A 221 8.50 13.69 -4.46
CA ASN A 221 8.84 14.54 -3.34
C ASN A 221 7.80 14.48 -2.22
N THR A 222 6.50 14.56 -2.58
CA THR A 222 5.39 14.46 -1.62
C THR A 222 5.40 13.11 -0.89
N ARG A 223 5.56 12.01 -1.63
CA ARG A 223 5.61 10.66 -1.03
C ARG A 223 6.83 10.48 -0.13
N MET A 224 7.99 11.01 -0.54
CA MET A 224 9.22 10.97 0.24
C MET A 224 9.08 11.77 1.55
N LEU A 225 8.52 12.98 1.50
CA LEU A 225 8.28 13.81 2.70
C LEU A 225 7.24 13.18 3.64
N CYS A 226 6.27 12.46 3.10
CA CYS A 226 5.27 11.73 3.89
C CYS A 226 5.74 10.31 4.29
N HIS A 227 7.01 9.96 4.07
CA HIS A 227 7.59 8.63 4.35
C HIS A 227 6.79 7.49 3.71
N ARG A 228 6.22 7.69 2.52
CA ARG A 228 5.42 6.68 1.81
C ARG A 228 6.27 5.96 0.76
N PRO A 229 6.47 4.65 0.89
CA PRO A 229 7.33 3.88 -0.01
C PRO A 229 6.77 3.81 -1.43
N THR A 230 7.69 3.84 -2.39
CA THR A 230 7.38 3.60 -3.80
C THR A 230 8.30 2.51 -4.34
N ILE A 231 7.74 1.60 -5.12
CA ILE A 231 8.51 0.62 -5.90
C ILE A 231 8.58 1.13 -7.33
N TYR A 232 9.79 1.34 -7.81
CA TYR A 232 10.06 1.72 -9.19
C TYR A 232 10.60 0.54 -9.98
N THR A 233 10.22 0.43 -11.24
CA THR A 233 10.92 -0.44 -12.19
C THR A 233 11.44 0.36 -13.38
N SER A 234 12.59 0.00 -13.91
CA SER A 234 13.17 0.66 -15.08
C SER A 234 14.03 -0.29 -15.91
N ASN A 235 14.04 -0.05 -17.22
CA ASN A 235 14.98 -0.69 -18.13
C ASN A 235 16.31 0.10 -18.25
N ILE A 236 16.36 1.30 -17.69
CA ILE A 236 17.57 2.12 -17.65
C ILE A 236 18.45 1.64 -16.49
N VAL A 237 19.61 1.10 -16.82
CA VAL A 237 20.56 0.55 -15.84
C VAL A 237 21.63 1.58 -15.46
N ASP A 238 21.98 2.45 -16.39
CA ASP A 238 23.00 3.49 -16.22
C ASP A 238 22.40 4.71 -15.52
N SER A 239 23.00 5.12 -14.40
CA SER A 239 22.53 6.25 -13.61
C SER A 239 22.67 7.58 -14.38
N SER A 240 23.70 7.73 -15.22
CA SER A 240 23.91 8.95 -16.00
C SER A 240 22.83 9.13 -17.07
N ILE A 241 22.41 8.04 -17.71
CA ILE A 241 21.28 8.04 -18.65
C ILE A 241 19.98 8.34 -17.92
N PHE A 242 19.79 7.78 -16.72
CA PHE A 242 18.63 8.03 -15.90
C PHE A 242 18.54 9.51 -15.47
N GLU A 243 19.65 10.09 -15.02
CA GLU A 243 19.75 11.51 -14.66
C GLU A 243 19.52 12.43 -15.85
N ALA A 244 20.12 12.12 -17.01
CA ALA A 244 19.91 12.89 -18.24
C ALA A 244 18.44 12.91 -18.67
N ARG A 245 17.71 11.81 -18.40
CA ARG A 245 16.28 11.69 -18.76
C ARG A 245 15.36 12.43 -17.79
N TYR A 246 15.59 12.30 -16.48
CA TYR A 246 14.65 12.76 -15.43
C TYR A 246 15.11 14.04 -14.70
N THR A 247 16.23 14.60 -15.04
CA THR A 247 16.97 15.62 -14.29
C THR A 247 17.60 15.08 -13.00
N GLU A 248 18.70 15.71 -12.60
CA GLU A 248 19.41 15.38 -11.36
C GLU A 248 18.48 15.39 -10.14
N LYS A 249 17.54 16.36 -10.07
CA LYS A 249 16.63 16.51 -8.91
C LYS A 249 15.68 15.32 -8.72
N VAL A 250 15.13 14.78 -9.81
CA VAL A 250 14.23 13.62 -9.75
C VAL A 250 15.05 12.36 -9.52
N ALA A 251 16.14 12.18 -10.28
CA ALA A 251 16.99 11.01 -10.18
C ALA A 251 17.59 10.84 -8.78
N SER A 252 18.14 11.91 -8.20
CA SER A 252 18.71 11.89 -6.84
C SER A 252 17.69 11.47 -5.79
N ARG A 253 16.43 11.92 -5.90
CA ARG A 253 15.36 11.51 -4.96
C ARG A 253 15.02 10.04 -5.07
N ILE A 254 14.86 9.54 -6.29
CA ILE A 254 14.54 8.12 -6.51
C ILE A 254 15.71 7.24 -6.02
N LEU A 255 16.91 7.50 -6.52
CA LEU A 255 18.09 6.68 -6.22
C LEU A 255 18.49 6.76 -4.73
N GLY A 256 18.34 7.93 -4.10
CA GLY A 256 18.65 8.13 -2.68
C GLY A 256 17.63 7.52 -1.71
N SER A 257 16.36 7.46 -2.11
CA SER A 257 15.28 6.97 -1.24
C SER A 257 15.06 5.46 -1.32
N CYS A 258 15.59 4.78 -2.34
CA CYS A 258 15.29 3.39 -2.62
C CYS A 258 16.44 2.43 -2.30
N GLN A 259 16.10 1.17 -2.01
CA GLN A 259 17.02 0.05 -2.15
C GLN A 259 16.99 -0.41 -3.61
N ILE A 260 18.15 -0.39 -4.27
CA ILE A 260 18.25 -0.71 -5.70
C ILE A 260 18.66 -2.16 -5.87
N PHE A 261 17.96 -2.86 -6.77
CA PHE A 261 18.29 -4.23 -7.20
C PHE A 261 18.43 -4.28 -8.72
N LYS A 262 19.58 -4.71 -9.19
CA LYS A 262 19.84 -4.96 -10.60
C LYS A 262 19.46 -6.38 -10.96
N PHE A 263 18.57 -6.55 -11.94
CA PHE A 263 18.14 -7.85 -12.45
C PHE A 263 19.06 -8.27 -13.59
N PHE A 264 19.49 -9.51 -13.54
CA PHE A 264 20.43 -10.12 -14.49
C PHE A 264 19.78 -11.27 -15.24
N GLY A 265 20.35 -11.62 -16.39
CA GLY A 265 19.94 -12.78 -17.18
C GLY A 265 19.39 -12.40 -18.55
N THR A 266 18.74 -13.36 -19.21
CA THR A 266 18.17 -13.23 -20.56
C THR A 266 16.67 -13.01 -20.51
N ASP A 267 16.10 -12.36 -21.55
CA ASP A 267 14.65 -12.14 -21.65
C ASP A 267 13.87 -13.47 -21.60
N GLN A 268 13.07 -13.62 -20.56
CA GLN A 268 12.31 -14.84 -20.28
C GLN A 268 11.08 -15.00 -21.19
N ARG A 269 10.69 -13.94 -21.91
CA ARG A 269 9.58 -13.99 -22.87
C ARG A 269 9.99 -14.75 -24.14
N LEU A 270 11.26 -14.62 -24.53
CA LEU A 270 11.80 -15.29 -25.72
C LEU A 270 11.91 -16.81 -25.53
N LYS A 271 12.15 -17.29 -24.29
CA LYS A 271 12.20 -18.72 -23.99
C LYS A 271 10.84 -19.43 -24.08
N ARG A 272 9.72 -18.71 -24.06
CA ARG A 272 8.37 -19.29 -24.24
C ARG A 272 7.99 -19.57 -25.68
N GLY A 273 8.66 -18.95 -26.66
CA GLY A 273 8.38 -19.11 -28.08
C GLY A 273 8.92 -20.40 -28.71
N GLY A 274 9.75 -21.16 -28.01
CA GLY A 274 10.43 -22.35 -28.53
C GLY A 274 9.73 -23.70 -28.28
N LYS A 275 8.51 -23.68 -27.68
CA LYS A 275 7.67 -24.89 -27.55
C LYS A 275 6.30 -24.62 -28.17
N ARG A 276 6.22 -24.73 -29.48
CA ARG A 276 5.03 -25.03 -30.25
C ARG A 276 5.27 -26.31 -31.02
#